data_98ceaf9e5b47021d07057b1d73e2408c
#
_entry.id   98ceaf9e5b47021d07057b1d73e2408c
#
_cell.length_a   1.000
_cell.length_b   1.000
_cell.length_c   1.000
_cell.angle_alpha   90.00
_cell.angle_beta   90.00
_cell.angle_gamma   90.00
#
_symmetry.space_group_name_H-M   'P 1'
#
loop_
_entity.id
_entity.type
_entity.pdbx_description
1 polymer ?
#
loop_
_entity_poly.entity_id
_entity_poly.type
_entity_poly.pdbx_seq_one_letter_code
_entity_poly.pdbx_strand_id
1 'polypeptide(L)'
;MKVYKFGGASVRNADGVRNLRKIIDDEQNLFIIVSAMGKTTNALEKVFEGVQKGDRQLSLDNVEALRKYHAEIIDDLWRGPKRLPEVDALFDELEKIAVETDYKPADAELWYDTIVAYGELVSTTIISEYLNYAGVPNRWIDMRRCFLTEQRHKDAGVNLEASTELLKNALGKCDENIFIGQGFIGGAPDGTTTTLGREGSDYSAAVVANILDAESMSVWKDVDGVMNADPKAFPDAVQITELNYLDTIELAYSGAQIIHPKTIKPLQNKNIPLYVRPFGDKRKPGTVIRGMSAPVDVPILILKKDQVLLTIRSRDFSFVLEEKFATIFSLLERFRIKTNLIHNSAVNLSLC
;
A
#
# COMPACT_ATOMS: atom_id res chain seq x y z
N MET A 1 18.44 -10.84 -4.68
CA MET A 1 17.40 -10.77 -3.62
C MET A 1 16.03 -10.58 -4.27
N LYS A 2 14.98 -11.23 -3.78
CA LYS A 2 13.59 -10.97 -4.19
C LYS A 2 12.91 -10.04 -3.17
N VAL A 3 11.81 -9.39 -3.58
CA VAL A 3 10.98 -8.57 -2.67
C VAL A 3 9.56 -9.10 -2.71
N TYR A 4 9.02 -9.48 -1.56
CA TYR A 4 7.64 -9.93 -1.42
C TYR A 4 6.82 -8.93 -0.62
N LYS A 5 5.61 -8.64 -1.10
CA LYS A 5 4.67 -7.79 -0.38
C LYS A 5 3.41 -8.56 -0.03
N PHE A 6 3.01 -8.46 1.23
CA PHE A 6 1.77 -9.02 1.74
C PHE A 6 0.81 -7.93 2.22
N GLY A 7 -0.41 -7.94 1.70
CA GLY A 7 -1.45 -7.00 2.10
C GLY A 7 -2.12 -7.37 3.42
N GLY A 8 -2.79 -6.39 4.04
CA GLY A 8 -3.46 -6.60 5.33
C GLY A 8 -4.54 -7.69 5.30
N ALA A 9 -5.25 -7.85 4.19
CA ALA A 9 -6.23 -8.94 4.03
C ALA A 9 -5.56 -10.32 4.07
N SER A 10 -4.34 -10.45 3.54
CA SER A 10 -3.57 -11.71 3.55
C SER A 10 -3.12 -12.09 4.96
N VAL A 11 -2.71 -11.13 5.78
CA VAL A 11 -2.17 -11.36 7.14
C VAL A 11 -3.17 -11.03 8.26
N ARG A 12 -4.46 -11.03 7.95
CA ARG A 12 -5.52 -10.61 8.88
C ARG A 12 -5.74 -11.52 10.10
N ASN A 13 -5.16 -12.70 10.11
CA ASN A 13 -5.30 -13.69 11.20
C ASN A 13 -4.10 -14.64 11.21
N ALA A 14 -4.05 -15.51 12.21
CA ALA A 14 -2.97 -16.48 12.37
C ALA A 14 -2.80 -17.41 11.16
N ASP A 15 -3.89 -17.85 10.53
CA ASP A 15 -3.80 -18.71 9.33
C ASP A 15 -3.16 -17.99 8.16
N GLY A 16 -3.45 -16.69 7.98
CA GLY A 16 -2.78 -15.85 6.99
C GLY A 16 -1.28 -15.76 7.24
N VAL A 17 -0.86 -15.56 8.49
CA VAL A 17 0.56 -15.51 8.86
C VAL A 17 1.23 -16.88 8.66
N ARG A 18 0.57 -17.98 8.99
CA ARG A 18 1.05 -19.34 8.71
C ARG A 18 1.19 -19.60 7.21
N ASN A 19 0.26 -19.07 6.41
CA ASN A 19 0.34 -19.18 4.95
C ASN A 19 1.48 -18.33 4.37
N LEU A 20 1.72 -17.13 4.88
CA LEU A 20 2.90 -16.31 4.55
C LEU A 20 4.17 -17.14 4.76
N ARG A 21 4.32 -17.80 5.94
CA ARG A 21 5.46 -18.68 6.22
C ARG A 21 5.62 -19.78 5.15
N LYS A 22 4.50 -20.43 4.74
CA LYS A 22 4.54 -21.48 3.69
C LYS A 22 4.96 -20.92 2.33
N ILE A 23 4.58 -19.68 2.01
CA ILE A 23 4.94 -19.05 0.75
C ILE A 23 6.44 -18.80 0.67
N ILE A 24 7.06 -18.40 1.76
CA ILE A 24 8.50 -18.06 1.82
C ILE A 24 9.41 -19.25 2.14
N ASP A 25 8.86 -20.44 2.36
CA ASP A 25 9.58 -21.64 2.85
C ASP A 25 10.78 -22.03 1.98
N ASP A 26 10.69 -21.78 0.67
CA ASP A 26 11.75 -22.09 -0.31
C ASP A 26 12.69 -20.89 -0.60
N GLU A 27 12.48 -19.74 0.05
CA GLU A 27 13.25 -18.54 -0.22
C GLU A 27 14.42 -18.38 0.75
N GLN A 28 15.57 -18.02 0.21
CA GLN A 28 16.81 -17.89 0.99
C GLN A 28 17.34 -16.45 1.04
N ASN A 29 16.89 -15.58 0.14
CA ASN A 29 17.37 -14.20 0.04
C ASN A 29 16.18 -13.30 -0.30
N LEU A 30 15.52 -12.75 0.74
CA LEU A 30 14.20 -12.16 0.61
C LEU A 30 14.04 -10.92 1.49
N PHE A 31 13.46 -9.86 0.93
CA PHE A 31 12.92 -8.74 1.69
C PHE A 31 11.39 -8.81 1.67
N ILE A 32 10.77 -8.79 2.85
CA ILE A 32 9.33 -8.91 3.02
C ILE A 32 8.79 -7.55 3.48
N ILE A 33 7.86 -6.98 2.72
CA ILE A 33 7.08 -5.80 3.11
C ILE A 33 5.67 -6.24 3.49
N VAL A 34 5.23 -5.82 4.67
CA VAL A 34 3.90 -6.17 5.17
C VAL A 34 3.10 -4.92 5.55
N SER A 35 1.81 -4.94 5.23
CA SER A 35 0.84 -3.93 5.67
C SER A 35 0.31 -4.25 7.08
N ALA A 36 -0.40 -3.31 7.68
CA ALA A 36 -1.19 -3.54 8.88
C ALA A 36 -2.14 -4.73 8.73
N MET A 37 -2.36 -5.51 9.80
CA MET A 37 -3.22 -6.70 9.78
C MET A 37 -4.70 -6.32 9.63
N GLY A 38 -5.39 -6.93 8.68
CA GLY A 38 -6.84 -6.81 8.51
C GLY A 38 -7.30 -5.37 8.30
N LYS A 39 -8.14 -4.87 9.23
CA LYS A 39 -8.69 -3.51 9.22
C LYS A 39 -8.06 -2.60 10.28
N THR A 40 -6.86 -2.91 10.74
CA THR A 40 -6.17 -2.17 11.80
C THR A 40 -6.02 -0.68 11.48
N THR A 41 -5.67 -0.34 10.23
CA THR A 41 -5.55 1.07 9.80
C THR A 41 -6.86 1.84 10.03
N ASN A 42 -8.02 1.24 9.67
CA ASN A 42 -9.33 1.87 9.88
C ASN A 42 -9.64 2.08 11.37
N ALA A 43 -9.21 1.17 12.25
CA ALA A 43 -9.39 1.33 13.70
C ALA A 43 -8.43 2.39 14.27
N LEU A 44 -7.21 2.49 13.75
CA LEU A 44 -6.26 3.54 14.11
C LEU A 44 -6.74 4.93 13.64
N GLU A 45 -7.43 5.01 12.51
CA GLU A 45 -8.11 6.25 12.07
C GLU A 45 -9.17 6.70 13.07
N LYS A 46 -9.86 5.76 13.75
CA LYS A 46 -10.79 6.11 14.84
C LYS A 46 -10.06 6.55 16.11
N VAL A 47 -8.89 5.97 16.42
CA VAL A 47 -8.02 6.48 17.49
C VAL A 47 -7.65 7.93 17.20
N PHE A 48 -7.20 8.22 15.96
CA PHE A 48 -6.88 9.59 15.53
C PHE A 48 -8.10 10.52 15.61
N GLU A 49 -9.29 10.06 15.20
CA GLU A 49 -10.54 10.82 15.32
C GLU A 49 -10.82 11.20 16.77
N GLY A 50 -10.61 10.30 17.72
CA GLY A 50 -10.74 10.57 19.15
C GLY A 50 -9.74 11.63 19.63
N VAL A 51 -8.46 11.51 19.23
CA VAL A 51 -7.43 12.52 19.55
C VAL A 51 -7.82 13.88 18.96
N GLN A 52 -8.28 13.92 17.71
CA GLN A 52 -8.70 15.15 17.03
C GLN A 52 -9.87 15.84 17.73
N LYS A 53 -10.82 15.08 18.27
CA LYS A 53 -12.00 15.57 18.97
C LYS A 53 -11.76 15.82 20.48
N GLY A 54 -10.62 15.41 21.03
CA GLY A 54 -10.38 15.39 22.48
C GLY A 54 -11.20 14.31 23.20
N ASP A 55 -11.75 13.34 22.47
CA ASP A 55 -12.51 12.21 23.00
C ASP A 55 -11.56 11.06 23.37
N ARG A 56 -10.99 11.15 24.57
CA ARG A 56 -10.05 10.16 25.08
C ARG A 56 -10.65 8.76 25.18
N GLN A 57 -11.94 8.67 25.54
CA GLN A 57 -12.59 7.37 25.68
C GLN A 57 -12.71 6.67 24.33
N LEU A 58 -13.11 7.38 23.28
CA LEU A 58 -13.14 6.83 21.92
C LEU A 58 -11.77 6.31 21.48
N SER A 59 -10.69 7.06 21.77
CA SER A 59 -9.34 6.63 21.44
C SER A 59 -8.95 5.36 22.21
N LEU A 60 -9.13 5.34 23.53
CA LEU A 60 -8.77 4.21 24.38
C LEU A 60 -9.55 2.95 24.05
N ASP A 61 -10.85 3.04 23.81
CA ASP A 61 -11.68 1.88 23.43
C ASP A 61 -11.18 1.24 22.14
N ASN A 62 -10.75 2.05 21.15
CA ASN A 62 -10.20 1.54 19.90
C ASN A 62 -8.79 0.96 20.09
N VAL A 63 -7.92 1.54 20.93
CA VAL A 63 -6.61 0.98 21.26
C VAL A 63 -6.76 -0.38 21.94
N GLU A 64 -7.65 -0.49 22.93
CA GLU A 64 -7.92 -1.75 23.64
C GLU A 64 -8.50 -2.83 22.70
N ALA A 65 -9.43 -2.46 21.81
CA ALA A 65 -9.95 -3.38 20.81
C ALA A 65 -8.85 -3.89 19.85
N LEU A 66 -7.91 -3.01 19.45
CA LEU A 66 -6.76 -3.39 18.64
C LEU A 66 -5.79 -4.30 19.40
N ARG A 67 -5.49 -3.98 20.67
CA ARG A 67 -4.65 -4.81 21.54
C ARG A 67 -5.23 -6.22 21.64
N LYS A 68 -6.52 -6.33 21.92
CA LYS A 68 -7.21 -7.62 22.01
C LYS A 68 -7.16 -8.40 20.68
N TYR A 69 -7.47 -7.74 19.56
CA TYR A 69 -7.42 -8.37 18.23
C TYR A 69 -6.05 -8.98 17.91
N HIS A 70 -4.97 -8.25 18.21
CA HIS A 70 -3.62 -8.76 17.95
C HIS A 70 -3.18 -9.81 18.96
N ALA A 71 -3.62 -9.70 20.23
CA ALA A 71 -3.38 -10.73 21.24
C ALA A 71 -4.01 -12.07 20.85
N GLU A 72 -5.25 -12.07 20.32
CA GLU A 72 -5.92 -13.28 19.83
C GLU A 72 -5.13 -13.91 18.66
N ILE A 73 -4.56 -13.11 17.76
CA ILE A 73 -3.70 -13.61 16.66
C ILE A 73 -2.41 -14.21 17.22
N ILE A 74 -1.77 -13.55 18.20
CA ILE A 74 -0.55 -14.04 18.85
C ILE A 74 -0.82 -15.37 19.54
N ASP A 75 -1.87 -15.46 20.35
CA ASP A 75 -2.23 -16.69 21.08
C ASP A 75 -2.49 -17.86 20.12
N ASP A 76 -3.17 -17.62 19.01
CA ASP A 76 -3.40 -18.64 18.00
C ASP A 76 -2.10 -19.05 17.29
N LEU A 77 -1.22 -18.12 16.93
CA LEU A 77 0.07 -18.40 16.29
C LEU A 77 0.96 -19.31 17.16
N TRP A 78 1.05 -19.06 18.46
CA TRP A 78 1.85 -19.82 19.41
C TRP A 78 1.09 -21.02 20.03
N ARG A 79 -0.18 -21.21 19.68
CA ARG A 79 -1.05 -22.28 20.18
C ARG A 79 -1.26 -22.25 21.69
N GLY A 80 -1.36 -21.08 22.24
CA GLY A 80 -1.58 -20.80 23.67
C GLY A 80 -1.21 -19.38 24.05
N PRO A 81 -1.55 -18.96 25.26
CA PRO A 81 -1.27 -17.61 25.73
C PRO A 81 0.21 -17.24 25.57
N LYS A 82 0.47 -16.16 24.84
CA LYS A 82 1.81 -15.64 24.58
C LYS A 82 1.84 -14.12 24.69
N ARG A 83 2.84 -13.60 25.37
CA ARG A 83 3.13 -12.17 25.39
C ARG A 83 4.36 -11.88 24.54
N LEU A 84 4.30 -10.80 23.79
CA LEU A 84 5.41 -10.23 23.04
C LEU A 84 5.66 -8.83 23.60
N PRO A 85 6.71 -8.64 24.45
CA PRO A 85 6.97 -7.36 25.11
C PRO A 85 7.11 -6.19 24.11
N GLU A 86 7.65 -6.46 22.93
CA GLU A 86 7.81 -5.46 21.88
C GLU A 86 6.46 -4.97 21.34
N VAL A 87 5.48 -5.87 21.22
CA VAL A 87 4.11 -5.53 20.79
C VAL A 87 3.37 -4.80 21.92
N ASP A 88 3.53 -5.26 23.16
CA ASP A 88 2.96 -4.59 24.32
C ASP A 88 3.47 -3.14 24.43
N ALA A 89 4.78 -2.91 24.23
CA ALA A 89 5.38 -1.59 24.26
C ALA A 89 4.81 -0.66 23.16
N LEU A 90 4.58 -1.17 21.94
CA LEU A 90 3.95 -0.39 20.87
C LEU A 90 2.54 0.06 21.23
N PHE A 91 1.76 -0.82 21.86
CA PHE A 91 0.41 -0.44 22.31
C PHE A 91 0.44 0.53 23.51
N ASP A 92 1.40 0.40 24.42
CA ASP A 92 1.56 1.32 25.54
C ASP A 92 1.95 2.73 25.04
N GLU A 93 2.82 2.82 24.03
CA GLU A 93 3.15 4.09 23.36
C GLU A 93 1.93 4.69 22.66
N LEU A 94 1.17 3.88 21.92
CA LEU A 94 -0.05 4.35 21.24
C LEU A 94 -1.10 4.85 22.22
N GLU A 95 -1.29 4.16 23.34
CA GLU A 95 -2.18 4.56 24.42
C GLU A 95 -1.75 5.90 25.03
N LYS A 96 -0.44 6.06 25.30
CA LYS A 96 0.13 7.32 25.76
C LYS A 96 -0.13 8.45 24.79
N ILE A 97 0.10 8.25 23.49
CA ILE A 97 -0.20 9.24 22.45
C ILE A 97 -1.69 9.60 22.48
N ALA A 98 -2.57 8.61 22.56
CA ALA A 98 -4.02 8.81 22.57
C ALA A 98 -4.51 9.65 23.75
N VAL A 99 -3.81 9.61 24.90
CA VAL A 99 -4.21 10.30 26.14
C VAL A 99 -3.50 11.65 26.32
N GLU A 100 -2.21 11.71 26.00
CA GLU A 100 -1.35 12.85 26.34
C GLU A 100 -1.21 13.89 25.20
N THR A 101 -1.67 13.58 23.98
CA THR A 101 -1.52 14.51 22.84
C THR A 101 -2.32 15.79 23.06
N ASP A 102 -1.61 16.93 23.08
CA ASP A 102 -2.20 18.28 22.94
C ASP A 102 -2.40 18.57 21.46
N TYR A 103 -3.54 18.12 20.93
CA TYR A 103 -3.85 18.20 19.51
C TYR A 103 -4.10 19.64 19.05
N LYS A 104 -3.42 20.03 17.96
CA LYS A 104 -3.68 21.28 17.26
C LYS A 104 -4.03 20.97 15.79
N PRO A 105 -5.02 21.67 15.18
CA PRO A 105 -5.39 21.45 13.78
C PRO A 105 -4.24 21.59 12.78
N ALA A 106 -3.22 22.40 13.11
CA ALA A 106 -2.03 22.54 12.28
C ALA A 106 -1.19 21.25 12.21
N ASP A 107 -1.25 20.40 13.24
CA ASP A 107 -0.47 19.19 13.36
C ASP A 107 -1.27 17.93 12.98
N ALA A 108 -2.45 18.12 12.36
CA ALA A 108 -3.38 17.02 12.06
C ALA A 108 -2.76 15.89 11.23
N GLU A 109 -1.99 16.25 10.20
CA GLU A 109 -1.37 15.27 9.32
C GLU A 109 -0.20 14.53 10.00
N LEU A 110 0.56 15.22 10.84
CA LEU A 110 1.62 14.64 11.68
C LEU A 110 1.04 13.57 12.62
N TRP A 111 -0.01 13.91 13.36
CA TRP A 111 -0.63 12.97 14.31
C TRP A 111 -1.34 11.81 13.60
N TYR A 112 -1.93 12.07 12.43
CA TYR A 112 -2.46 11.00 11.59
C TYR A 112 -1.37 9.99 11.24
N ASP A 113 -0.25 10.44 10.66
CA ASP A 113 0.86 9.57 10.25
C ASP A 113 1.46 8.83 11.45
N THR A 114 1.65 9.53 12.56
CA THR A 114 2.18 8.93 13.80
C THR A 114 1.29 7.80 14.30
N ILE A 115 -0.02 8.01 14.36
CA ILE A 115 -0.97 7.02 14.91
C ILE A 115 -1.16 5.83 13.97
N VAL A 116 -1.39 6.09 12.67
CA VAL A 116 -1.68 4.99 11.74
C VAL A 116 -0.47 4.08 11.50
N ALA A 117 0.75 4.57 11.68
CA ALA A 117 1.97 3.79 11.53
C ALA A 117 2.07 2.59 12.49
N TYR A 118 1.39 2.65 13.64
CA TYR A 118 1.38 1.53 14.59
C TYR A 118 0.79 0.25 14.00
N GLY A 119 -0.07 0.36 12.98
CA GLY A 119 -0.62 -0.81 12.30
C GLY A 119 0.47 -1.68 11.66
N GLU A 120 1.36 -1.07 10.90
CA GLU A 120 2.47 -1.74 10.25
C GLU A 120 3.58 -2.14 11.25
N LEU A 121 3.84 -1.33 12.26
CA LEU A 121 4.81 -1.65 13.31
C LEU A 121 4.39 -2.91 14.06
N VAL A 122 3.17 -2.97 14.56
CA VAL A 122 2.64 -4.14 15.28
C VAL A 122 2.60 -5.37 14.38
N SER A 123 2.06 -5.24 13.16
CA SER A 123 1.97 -6.33 12.19
C SER A 123 3.32 -6.98 11.91
N THR A 124 4.31 -6.17 11.56
CA THR A 124 5.64 -6.68 11.20
C THR A 124 6.41 -7.24 12.38
N THR A 125 6.23 -6.69 13.57
CA THR A 125 6.81 -7.23 14.81
C THR A 125 6.25 -8.62 15.09
N ILE A 126 4.93 -8.80 15.07
CA ILE A 126 4.30 -10.12 15.29
C ILE A 126 4.80 -11.16 14.26
N ILE A 127 4.86 -10.77 12.98
CA ILE A 127 5.27 -11.68 11.91
C ILE A 127 6.75 -12.05 12.05
N SER A 128 7.63 -11.10 12.34
CA SER A 128 9.05 -11.34 12.55
C SER A 128 9.29 -12.31 13.72
N GLU A 129 8.67 -12.06 14.86
CA GLU A 129 8.75 -12.92 16.04
C GLU A 129 8.21 -14.33 15.77
N TYR A 130 7.06 -14.43 15.08
CA TYR A 130 6.51 -15.73 14.70
C TYR A 130 7.42 -16.50 13.73
N LEU A 131 7.99 -15.86 12.73
CA LEU A 131 8.90 -16.53 11.78
C LEU A 131 10.16 -17.03 12.49
N ASN A 132 10.76 -16.25 13.39
CA ASN A 132 11.89 -16.67 14.21
C ASN A 132 11.49 -17.89 15.09
N TYR A 133 10.33 -17.83 15.75
CA TYR A 133 9.79 -18.97 16.52
C TYR A 133 9.57 -20.22 15.64
N ALA A 134 9.10 -20.03 14.41
CA ALA A 134 8.83 -21.11 13.46
C ALA A 134 10.08 -21.62 12.72
N GLY A 135 11.29 -21.21 13.13
CA GLY A 135 12.57 -21.68 12.58
C GLY A 135 12.96 -21.02 11.25
N VAL A 136 12.44 -19.85 10.95
CA VAL A 136 12.83 -19.01 9.81
C VAL A 136 13.56 -17.78 10.34
N PRO A 137 14.91 -17.83 10.48
CA PRO A 137 15.69 -16.69 10.96
C PRO A 137 15.49 -15.48 10.05
N ASN A 138 15.14 -14.36 10.65
CA ASN A 138 14.89 -13.12 9.94
C ASN A 138 15.23 -11.91 10.80
N ARG A 139 15.45 -10.77 10.16
CA ARG A 139 15.72 -9.49 10.80
C ARG A 139 14.59 -8.52 10.53
N TRP A 140 14.01 -7.98 11.60
CA TRP A 140 13.07 -6.87 11.52
C TRP A 140 13.83 -5.56 11.29
N ILE A 141 13.39 -4.76 10.32
CA ILE A 141 13.97 -3.49 9.92
C ILE A 141 12.95 -2.38 10.13
N ASP A 142 13.29 -1.36 10.89
CA ASP A 142 12.46 -0.16 11.05
C ASP A 142 12.57 0.72 9.79
N MET A 143 11.54 0.69 8.95
CA MET A 143 11.52 1.43 7.69
C MET A 143 11.48 2.95 7.87
N ARG A 144 11.08 3.46 9.03
CA ARG A 144 11.16 4.89 9.37
C ARG A 144 12.61 5.40 9.43
N ARG A 145 13.56 4.48 9.68
CA ARG A 145 15.01 4.78 9.70
C ARG A 145 15.71 4.49 8.38
N CYS A 146 15.03 3.83 7.45
CA CYS A 146 15.57 3.42 6.17
C CYS A 146 14.98 4.20 4.99
N PHE A 147 13.74 4.66 5.09
CA PHE A 147 13.12 5.51 4.10
C PHE A 147 13.13 6.96 4.57
N LEU A 148 14.10 7.74 4.07
CA LEU A 148 14.07 9.19 4.25
C LEU A 148 13.05 9.78 3.30
N THR A 149 12.07 10.50 3.84
CA THR A 149 10.99 11.13 3.06
C THR A 149 11.13 12.64 3.04
N GLU A 150 10.34 13.28 2.18
CA GLU A 150 10.07 14.70 2.30
C GLU A 150 9.40 15.01 3.65
N GLN A 151 9.57 16.23 4.13
CA GLN A 151 8.87 16.71 5.33
C GLN A 151 7.42 17.10 5.00
N ARG A 152 6.68 16.10 4.55
CA ARG A 152 5.28 16.18 4.19
C ARG A 152 4.56 14.93 4.71
N HIS A 153 3.42 15.13 5.34
CA HIS A 153 2.61 14.04 5.88
C HIS A 153 1.53 13.57 4.91
N LYS A 154 0.96 12.38 5.14
CA LYS A 154 -0.10 11.67 4.38
C LYS A 154 0.23 11.21 2.96
N ASP A 155 1.19 11.80 2.28
CA ASP A 155 1.61 11.40 0.93
C ASP A 155 3.05 11.88 0.69
N ALA A 156 3.95 11.43 1.56
CA ALA A 156 5.36 11.80 1.50
C ALA A 156 6.08 11.13 0.33
N GLY A 157 6.89 11.89 -0.37
CA GLY A 157 7.82 11.35 -1.37
C GLY A 157 9.05 10.74 -0.70
N VAL A 158 9.51 9.58 -1.18
CA VAL A 158 10.75 8.95 -0.70
C VAL A 158 11.94 9.53 -1.45
N ASN A 159 12.92 10.03 -0.70
CA ASN A 159 14.24 10.38 -1.25
C ASN A 159 15.01 9.07 -1.54
N LEU A 160 15.02 8.65 -2.80
CA LEU A 160 15.56 7.36 -3.21
C LEU A 160 17.07 7.25 -2.96
N GLU A 161 17.82 8.33 -3.20
CA GLU A 161 19.28 8.35 -3.03
C GLU A 161 19.68 8.16 -1.57
N ALA A 162 19.18 9.00 -0.68
CA ALA A 162 19.45 8.90 0.75
C ALA A 162 18.92 7.58 1.35
N SER A 163 17.72 7.14 0.93
CA SER A 163 17.15 5.86 1.38
C SER A 163 17.98 4.66 0.92
N THR A 164 18.65 4.75 -0.23
CA THR A 164 19.55 3.70 -0.72
C THR A 164 20.71 3.48 0.24
N GLU A 165 21.35 4.55 0.69
CA GLU A 165 22.46 4.45 1.65
C GLU A 165 21.98 3.92 3.00
N LEU A 166 20.89 4.46 3.51
CA LEU A 166 20.33 4.07 4.81
C LEU A 166 19.93 2.58 4.84
N LEU A 167 19.19 2.12 3.82
CA LEU A 167 18.74 0.72 3.78
C LEU A 167 19.90 -0.24 3.57
N LYS A 168 20.82 0.02 2.63
CA LYS A 168 21.99 -0.83 2.42
C LYS A 168 22.89 -0.90 3.66
N ASN A 169 23.08 0.21 4.37
CA ASN A 169 23.82 0.23 5.62
C ASN A 169 23.12 -0.55 6.74
N ALA A 170 21.79 -0.52 6.80
CA ALA A 170 21.03 -1.31 7.77
C ALA A 170 21.16 -2.81 7.52
N LEU A 171 21.05 -3.24 6.26
CA LEU A 171 21.17 -4.65 5.88
C LEU A 171 22.60 -5.18 5.99
N GLY A 172 23.60 -4.37 5.65
CA GLY A 172 25.02 -4.76 5.73
C GLY A 172 25.55 -5.02 7.15
N LYS A 173 24.76 -4.74 8.18
CA LYS A 173 25.05 -5.03 9.60
C LYS A 173 24.40 -6.31 10.10
N CYS A 174 23.70 -7.03 9.24
CA CYS A 174 22.91 -8.21 9.59
C CYS A 174 23.52 -9.45 8.96
N ASP A 175 23.48 -10.56 9.69
CA ASP A 175 23.91 -11.87 9.18
C ASP A 175 22.76 -12.63 8.50
N GLU A 176 21.52 -12.19 8.73
CA GLU A 176 20.32 -12.79 8.15
C GLU A 176 20.16 -12.44 6.68
N ASN A 177 19.54 -13.35 5.93
CA ASN A 177 19.22 -13.17 4.51
C ASN A 177 17.74 -12.93 4.25
N ILE A 178 16.89 -13.00 5.29
CA ILE A 178 15.47 -12.67 5.24
C ILE A 178 15.22 -11.45 6.11
N PHE A 179 14.63 -10.43 5.51
CA PHE A 179 14.34 -9.16 6.16
C PHE A 179 12.85 -8.87 6.13
N ILE A 180 12.34 -8.26 7.20
CA ILE A 180 10.93 -7.85 7.31
C ILE A 180 10.87 -6.36 7.63
N GLY A 181 10.16 -5.61 6.80
CA GLY A 181 9.95 -4.18 7.00
C GLY A 181 8.49 -3.78 6.83
N GLN A 182 8.16 -2.62 7.39
CA GLN A 182 6.85 -2.01 7.27
C GLN A 182 6.64 -1.48 5.85
N GLY A 183 5.47 -1.74 5.30
CA GLY A 183 4.98 -0.96 4.18
C GLY A 183 4.45 0.40 4.63
N PHE A 184 4.12 1.28 3.70
CA PHE A 184 3.34 2.51 3.91
C PHE A 184 4.03 3.64 4.69
N ILE A 185 5.05 3.36 5.52
CA ILE A 185 5.67 4.34 6.41
C ILE A 185 7.12 4.67 6.04
N GLY A 186 7.57 5.85 6.43
CA GLY A 186 8.94 6.32 6.37
C GLY A 186 9.21 7.33 7.48
N GLY A 187 10.36 7.99 7.45
CA GLY A 187 10.74 9.03 8.40
C GLY A 187 11.16 10.32 7.70
N ALA A 188 10.74 11.44 8.22
CA ALA A 188 11.16 12.76 7.78
C ALA A 188 12.53 13.13 8.38
N PRO A 189 13.24 14.16 7.86
CA PRO A 189 14.54 14.59 8.36
C PRO A 189 14.53 15.04 9.83
N ASP A 190 13.40 15.51 10.33
CA ASP A 190 13.22 15.90 11.74
C ASP A 190 12.96 14.71 12.69
N GLY A 191 12.93 13.49 12.16
CA GLY A 191 12.68 12.27 12.91
C GLY A 191 11.20 11.92 13.08
N THR A 192 10.28 12.70 12.52
CA THR A 192 8.85 12.38 12.56
C THR A 192 8.50 11.26 11.61
N THR A 193 7.49 10.45 11.97
CA THR A 193 6.96 9.40 11.09
C THR A 193 6.11 10.01 9.99
N THR A 194 6.26 9.51 8.77
CA THR A 194 5.47 9.90 7.60
C THR A 194 4.78 8.70 6.98
N THR A 195 3.68 8.94 6.25
CA THR A 195 3.02 7.92 5.44
C THR A 195 3.15 8.23 3.95
N LEU A 196 3.20 7.17 3.14
CA LEU A 196 3.47 7.25 1.70
C LEU A 196 2.20 7.34 0.83
N GLY A 197 1.05 7.58 1.46
CA GLY A 197 -0.22 7.76 0.78
C GLY A 197 -0.85 6.45 0.28
N ARG A 198 -1.77 6.60 -0.68
CA ARG A 198 -2.56 5.50 -1.20
C ARG A 198 -1.68 4.39 -1.78
N GLU A 199 -2.01 3.12 -1.43
CA GLU A 199 -1.24 1.92 -1.80
C GLU A 199 0.25 2.01 -1.42
N GLY A 200 0.54 2.78 -0.35
CA GLY A 200 1.89 3.04 0.12
C GLY A 200 2.72 1.80 0.40
N SER A 201 2.11 0.68 0.82
CA SER A 201 2.86 -0.56 1.06
C SER A 201 3.34 -1.23 -0.23
N ASP A 202 2.57 -1.17 -1.33
CA ASP A 202 3.01 -1.66 -2.65
C ASP A 202 4.15 -0.76 -3.16
N TYR A 203 4.02 0.56 -2.95
CA TYR A 203 5.08 1.51 -3.27
C TYR A 203 6.35 1.28 -2.44
N SER A 204 6.23 1.03 -1.13
CA SER A 204 7.38 0.67 -0.28
C SER A 204 8.15 -0.53 -0.82
N ALA A 205 7.43 -1.59 -1.22
CA ALA A 205 8.05 -2.78 -1.79
C ALA A 205 8.76 -2.49 -3.12
N ALA A 206 8.20 -1.64 -3.96
CA ALA A 206 8.82 -1.21 -5.22
C ALA A 206 10.07 -0.37 -5.00
N VAL A 207 10.07 0.52 -3.99
CA VAL A 207 11.26 1.29 -3.59
C VAL A 207 12.35 0.38 -3.05
N VAL A 208 12.02 -0.58 -2.17
CA VAL A 208 12.99 -1.59 -1.69
C VAL A 208 13.55 -2.39 -2.86
N ALA A 209 12.69 -2.85 -3.78
CA ALA A 209 13.13 -3.61 -4.95
C ALA A 209 14.10 -2.79 -5.82
N ASN A 210 13.81 -1.50 -6.03
CA ASN A 210 14.71 -0.61 -6.76
C ASN A 210 16.04 -0.42 -6.02
N ILE A 211 16.03 -0.12 -4.72
CA ILE A 211 17.25 0.11 -3.92
C ILE A 211 18.17 -1.11 -3.94
N LEU A 212 17.60 -2.31 -3.85
CA LEU A 212 18.34 -3.56 -3.72
C LEU A 212 18.65 -4.23 -5.06
N ASP A 213 18.35 -3.59 -6.19
CA ASP A 213 18.47 -4.19 -7.52
C ASP A 213 17.86 -5.60 -7.56
N ALA A 214 16.61 -5.69 -7.07
CA ALA A 214 15.95 -6.98 -6.86
C ALA A 214 15.74 -7.74 -8.17
N GLU A 215 15.86 -9.06 -8.12
CA GLU A 215 15.57 -9.97 -9.24
C GLU A 215 14.10 -9.88 -9.66
N SER A 216 13.22 -9.67 -8.69
CA SER A 216 11.78 -9.51 -8.90
C SER A 216 11.08 -8.97 -7.66
N MET A 217 9.90 -8.39 -7.86
CA MET A 217 8.95 -8.06 -6.81
C MET A 217 7.69 -8.90 -6.99
N SER A 218 7.16 -9.48 -5.90
CA SER A 218 5.86 -10.17 -5.91
C SER A 218 4.90 -9.54 -4.93
N VAL A 219 3.70 -9.19 -5.41
CA VAL A 219 2.58 -8.78 -4.56
C VAL A 219 1.62 -9.96 -4.41
N TRP A 220 1.45 -10.43 -3.19
CA TRP A 220 0.57 -11.55 -2.85
C TRP A 220 -0.81 -11.02 -2.46
N LYS A 221 -1.81 -11.33 -3.29
CA LYS A 221 -3.19 -10.85 -3.15
C LYS A 221 -4.18 -12.02 -3.09
N ASP A 222 -5.40 -11.72 -2.71
CA ASP A 222 -6.54 -12.64 -2.67
C ASP A 222 -7.23 -12.83 -4.04
N VAL A 223 -6.50 -12.62 -5.11
CA VAL A 223 -6.93 -12.80 -6.50
C VAL A 223 -5.93 -13.66 -7.27
N ASP A 224 -6.37 -14.38 -8.29
CA ASP A 224 -5.52 -15.28 -9.07
C ASP A 224 -4.47 -14.56 -9.96
N GLY A 225 -4.59 -13.26 -10.09
CA GLY A 225 -3.74 -12.39 -10.92
C GLY A 225 -4.56 -11.21 -11.44
N VAL A 226 -4.09 -10.58 -12.51
CA VAL A 226 -4.84 -9.54 -13.21
C VAL A 226 -5.85 -10.20 -14.14
N MET A 227 -7.10 -9.78 -14.03
CA MET A 227 -8.18 -10.26 -14.89
C MET A 227 -8.49 -9.24 -15.97
N ASN A 228 -8.99 -9.69 -17.12
CA ASN A 228 -9.42 -8.81 -18.20
C ASN A 228 -10.72 -8.03 -17.91
N ALA A 229 -11.42 -8.41 -16.84
CA ALA A 229 -12.60 -7.71 -16.33
C ALA A 229 -12.78 -8.03 -14.84
N ASP A 230 -13.61 -7.26 -14.13
CA ASP A 230 -13.99 -7.60 -12.74
C ASP A 230 -14.83 -8.90 -12.71
N PRO A 231 -14.34 -10.01 -12.13
CA PRO A 231 -15.07 -11.28 -12.10
C PRO A 231 -16.45 -11.21 -11.40
N LYS A 232 -16.64 -10.21 -10.52
CA LYS A 232 -17.94 -10.00 -9.86
C LYS A 232 -18.99 -9.45 -10.80
N ALA A 233 -18.57 -8.71 -11.82
CA ALA A 233 -19.45 -8.14 -12.84
C ALA A 233 -19.50 -8.99 -14.11
N PHE A 234 -18.42 -9.71 -14.40
CA PHE A 234 -18.21 -10.49 -15.61
C PHE A 234 -17.73 -11.90 -15.25
N PRO A 235 -18.64 -12.89 -15.06
CA PRO A 235 -18.26 -14.24 -14.63
C PRO A 235 -17.29 -14.96 -15.56
N ASP A 236 -17.31 -14.62 -16.86
CA ASP A 236 -16.44 -15.18 -17.89
C ASP A 236 -15.08 -14.46 -18.00
N ALA A 237 -14.74 -13.62 -17.01
CA ALA A 237 -13.46 -12.93 -16.98
C ALA A 237 -12.30 -13.94 -16.96
N VAL A 238 -11.29 -13.69 -17.81
CA VAL A 238 -10.10 -14.53 -17.95
C VAL A 238 -8.87 -13.85 -17.39
N GLN A 239 -7.93 -14.64 -16.89
CA GLN A 239 -6.68 -14.13 -16.36
C GLN A 239 -5.76 -13.67 -17.50
N ILE A 240 -5.15 -12.51 -17.32
CA ILE A 240 -4.06 -12.02 -18.14
C ILE A 240 -2.75 -12.49 -17.53
N THR A 241 -2.00 -13.30 -18.26
CA THR A 241 -0.76 -13.90 -17.73
C THR A 241 0.42 -12.94 -17.76
N GLU A 242 0.43 -11.99 -18.68
CA GLU A 242 1.52 -11.04 -18.89
C GLU A 242 1.00 -9.67 -19.32
N LEU A 243 1.60 -8.61 -18.77
CA LEU A 243 1.35 -7.20 -19.12
C LEU A 243 2.69 -6.46 -19.20
N ASN A 244 2.74 -5.40 -20.03
CA ASN A 244 3.84 -4.46 -19.93
C ASN A 244 3.53 -3.32 -18.92
N TYR A 245 4.57 -2.57 -18.54
CA TYR A 245 4.40 -1.46 -17.58
C TYR A 245 3.46 -0.37 -18.09
N LEU A 246 3.52 -0.03 -19.37
CA LEU A 246 2.70 1.03 -19.96
C LEU A 246 1.22 0.63 -19.93
N ASP A 247 0.88 -0.56 -20.42
CA ASP A 247 -0.50 -1.06 -20.39
C ASP A 247 -1.03 -1.11 -18.95
N THR A 248 -0.19 -1.52 -17.99
CA THR A 248 -0.59 -1.55 -16.57
C THR A 248 -0.90 -0.16 -16.03
N ILE A 249 -0.12 0.86 -16.41
CA ILE A 249 -0.37 2.26 -16.02
C ILE A 249 -1.67 2.77 -16.64
N GLU A 250 -1.90 2.50 -17.93
CA GLU A 250 -3.12 2.89 -18.64
C GLU A 250 -4.36 2.23 -18.05
N LEU A 251 -4.28 0.94 -17.72
CA LEU A 251 -5.36 0.21 -17.05
C LEU A 251 -5.65 0.80 -15.67
N ALA A 252 -4.62 1.07 -14.87
CA ALA A 252 -4.78 1.67 -13.55
C ALA A 252 -5.36 3.09 -13.63
N TYR A 253 -4.90 3.91 -14.57
CA TYR A 253 -5.45 5.24 -14.83
C TYR A 253 -6.92 5.15 -15.22
N SER A 254 -7.28 4.20 -16.06
CA SER A 254 -8.64 3.93 -16.47
C SER A 254 -9.54 3.39 -15.34
N GLY A 255 -8.96 2.99 -14.21
CA GLY A 255 -9.67 2.61 -12.98
C GLY A 255 -9.58 1.14 -12.60
N ALA A 256 -8.78 0.34 -13.30
CA ALA A 256 -8.50 -1.03 -12.87
C ALA A 256 -7.74 -1.02 -11.52
N GLN A 257 -8.24 -1.79 -10.56
CA GLN A 257 -7.65 -1.89 -9.22
C GLN A 257 -6.56 -2.99 -9.18
N ILE A 258 -5.54 -2.83 -10.01
CA ILE A 258 -4.46 -3.83 -10.14
C ILE A 258 -3.28 -3.44 -9.25
N ILE A 259 -2.56 -2.40 -9.68
CA ILE A 259 -1.39 -1.82 -9.01
C ILE A 259 -1.40 -0.32 -9.28
N HIS A 260 -1.11 0.48 -8.28
CA HIS A 260 -1.07 1.93 -8.45
C HIS A 260 0.13 2.35 -9.32
N PRO A 261 -0.02 3.32 -10.25
CA PRO A 261 1.09 3.79 -11.11
C PRO A 261 2.36 4.20 -10.34
N LYS A 262 2.21 4.74 -9.12
CA LYS A 262 3.32 5.10 -8.23
C LYS A 262 4.25 3.91 -7.95
N THR A 263 3.70 2.69 -7.87
CA THR A 263 4.44 1.44 -7.65
C THR A 263 5.22 1.00 -8.89
N ILE A 264 4.72 1.28 -10.08
CA ILE A 264 5.34 0.85 -11.35
C ILE A 264 6.64 1.59 -11.63
N LYS A 265 6.68 2.90 -11.38
CA LYS A 265 7.82 3.76 -11.75
C LYS A 265 9.18 3.28 -11.19
N PRO A 266 9.33 2.96 -9.89
CA PRO A 266 10.60 2.43 -9.35
C PRO A 266 11.04 1.13 -10.02
N LEU A 267 10.10 0.24 -10.37
CA LEU A 267 10.39 -1.04 -11.00
C LEU A 267 10.78 -0.88 -12.47
N GLN A 268 10.05 -0.04 -13.21
CA GLN A 268 10.33 0.27 -14.59
C GLN A 268 11.74 0.85 -14.78
N ASN A 269 12.18 1.74 -13.89
CA ASN A 269 13.49 2.38 -13.97
C ASN A 269 14.66 1.38 -13.98
N LYS A 270 14.47 0.20 -13.38
CA LYS A 270 15.48 -0.86 -13.32
C LYS A 270 15.04 -2.15 -14.02
N ASN A 271 13.94 -2.10 -14.74
CA ASN A 271 13.38 -3.25 -15.46
C ASN A 271 13.14 -4.48 -14.56
N ILE A 272 12.69 -4.25 -13.30
CA ILE A 272 12.43 -5.28 -12.31
C ILE A 272 11.04 -5.88 -12.54
N PRO A 273 10.88 -7.16 -12.86
CA PRO A 273 9.58 -7.76 -13.08
C PRO A 273 8.74 -7.76 -11.80
N LEU A 274 7.46 -7.36 -11.96
CA LEU A 274 6.46 -7.39 -10.91
C LEU A 274 5.50 -8.55 -11.14
N TYR A 275 5.33 -9.39 -10.12
CA TYR A 275 4.37 -10.49 -10.13
C TYR A 275 3.17 -10.15 -9.24
N VAL A 276 1.98 -10.33 -9.75
CA VAL A 276 0.74 -10.33 -8.97
C VAL A 276 0.34 -11.79 -8.77
N ARG A 277 0.51 -12.31 -7.56
CA ARG A 277 0.36 -13.74 -7.24
C ARG A 277 -0.78 -14.01 -6.27
N PRO A 278 -1.49 -15.14 -6.43
CA PRO A 278 -2.53 -15.55 -5.49
C PRO A 278 -1.94 -15.98 -4.14
N PHE A 279 -2.38 -15.33 -3.08
CA PHE A 279 -1.96 -15.66 -1.72
C PHE A 279 -2.42 -17.05 -1.28
N GLY A 280 -3.54 -17.54 -1.82
CA GLY A 280 -4.11 -18.85 -1.45
C GLY A 280 -3.37 -20.07 -2.03
N ASP A 281 -2.64 -19.91 -3.14
CA ASP A 281 -1.90 -21.00 -3.78
C ASP A 281 -0.60 -20.53 -4.45
N LYS A 282 0.53 -20.76 -3.79
CA LYS A 282 1.85 -20.35 -4.29
C LYS A 282 2.27 -21.04 -5.60
N ARG A 283 1.62 -22.12 -6.02
CA ARG A 283 1.94 -22.83 -7.26
C ARG A 283 1.40 -22.15 -8.50
N LYS A 284 0.35 -21.32 -8.35
CA LYS A 284 -0.20 -20.55 -9.45
C LYS A 284 0.76 -19.41 -9.85
N PRO A 285 1.05 -19.23 -11.14
CA PRO A 285 2.02 -18.23 -11.59
C PRO A 285 1.56 -16.80 -11.37
N GLY A 286 0.23 -16.55 -11.39
CA GLY A 286 -0.33 -15.19 -11.35
C GLY A 286 -0.13 -14.45 -12.67
N THR A 287 0.05 -13.14 -12.59
CA THR A 287 0.35 -12.25 -13.72
C THR A 287 1.74 -11.66 -13.54
N VAL A 288 2.54 -11.64 -14.61
CA VAL A 288 3.82 -10.91 -14.63
C VAL A 288 3.66 -9.57 -15.37
N ILE A 289 4.23 -8.51 -14.79
CA ILE A 289 4.30 -7.16 -15.37
C ILE A 289 5.78 -6.82 -15.55
N ARG A 290 6.20 -6.55 -16.81
CA ARG A 290 7.60 -6.31 -17.17
C ARG A 290 7.75 -5.34 -18.34
N GLY A 291 8.99 -4.97 -18.73
CA GLY A 291 9.26 -3.96 -19.74
C GLY A 291 8.71 -4.29 -21.13
N MET A 292 8.74 -5.55 -21.53
CA MET A 292 8.18 -6.02 -22.79
C MET A 292 7.29 -7.24 -22.54
N SER A 293 6.12 -7.23 -23.16
CA SER A 293 5.17 -8.34 -23.16
C SER A 293 4.62 -8.56 -24.57
N ALA A 294 4.08 -9.74 -24.83
CA ALA A 294 3.22 -9.93 -25.99
C ALA A 294 1.96 -9.04 -25.85
N PRO A 295 1.35 -8.61 -26.97
CA PRO A 295 0.06 -7.94 -26.93
C PRO A 295 -0.98 -8.81 -26.20
N VAL A 296 -1.86 -8.18 -25.43
CA VAL A 296 -2.97 -8.88 -24.78
C VAL A 296 -4.02 -9.24 -25.83
N ASP A 297 -4.25 -10.53 -26.03
CA ASP A 297 -5.16 -11.06 -27.07
C ASP A 297 -6.65 -11.00 -26.70
N VAL A 298 -6.97 -10.51 -25.51
CA VAL A 298 -8.36 -10.42 -25.02
C VAL A 298 -8.73 -8.96 -24.74
N PRO A 299 -9.98 -8.54 -25.01
CA PRO A 299 -10.43 -7.21 -24.65
C PRO A 299 -10.45 -7.03 -23.14
N ILE A 300 -9.99 -5.87 -22.67
CA ILE A 300 -9.99 -5.53 -21.25
C ILE A 300 -11.14 -4.59 -20.99
N LEU A 301 -12.00 -4.94 -20.01
CA LEU A 301 -13.19 -4.20 -19.65
C LEU A 301 -13.04 -3.60 -18.24
N ILE A 302 -13.16 -2.28 -18.14
CA ILE A 302 -13.11 -1.56 -16.87
C ILE A 302 -14.47 -0.92 -16.63
N LEU A 303 -15.15 -1.36 -15.56
CA LEU A 303 -16.44 -0.82 -15.18
C LEU A 303 -16.27 0.22 -14.06
N LYS A 304 -16.55 1.48 -14.36
CA LYS A 304 -16.68 2.55 -13.35
C LYS A 304 -18.16 2.81 -13.07
N LYS A 305 -18.55 2.65 -11.82
CA LYS A 305 -19.93 2.95 -11.35
C LYS A 305 -20.02 4.40 -10.86
N ASP A 306 -21.24 4.85 -10.67
CA ASP A 306 -21.56 6.16 -10.07
C ASP A 306 -20.91 7.35 -10.79
N GLN A 307 -20.94 7.31 -12.13
CA GLN A 307 -20.41 8.36 -12.99
C GLN A 307 -21.52 9.34 -13.41
N VAL A 308 -21.14 10.59 -13.59
CA VAL A 308 -22.02 11.65 -14.10
C VAL A 308 -21.48 12.12 -15.44
N LEU A 309 -22.30 12.04 -16.48
CA LEU A 309 -22.00 12.62 -17.78
C LEU A 309 -22.48 14.07 -17.82
N LEU A 310 -21.54 15.01 -17.88
CA LEU A 310 -21.80 16.43 -18.05
C LEU A 310 -21.55 16.81 -19.52
N THR A 311 -22.60 17.30 -20.20
CA THR A 311 -22.45 17.84 -21.56
C THR A 311 -22.64 19.36 -21.52
N ILE A 312 -21.60 20.08 -21.92
CA ILE A 312 -21.56 21.54 -22.01
C ILE A 312 -21.70 21.92 -23.49
N ARG A 313 -22.70 22.78 -23.81
CA ARG A 313 -22.97 23.25 -25.16
C ARG A 313 -22.95 24.76 -25.21
N SER A 314 -22.48 25.33 -26.32
CA SER A 314 -22.70 26.74 -26.61
C SER A 314 -24.18 27.00 -26.89
N ARG A 315 -24.71 28.14 -26.43
CA ARG A 315 -26.13 28.51 -26.67
C ARG A 315 -26.41 28.93 -28.11
N ASP A 316 -25.39 29.43 -28.78
CA ASP A 316 -25.44 30.05 -30.10
C ASP A 316 -24.83 29.19 -31.20
N PHE A 317 -24.55 27.92 -30.91
CA PHE A 317 -23.85 26.98 -31.79
C PHE A 317 -22.42 27.45 -32.19
N SER A 318 -21.84 28.41 -31.46
CA SER A 318 -20.43 28.78 -31.64
C SER A 318 -19.53 27.61 -31.27
N PHE A 319 -18.33 27.57 -31.85
CA PHE A 319 -17.33 26.57 -31.52
C PHE A 319 -16.91 26.69 -30.03
N VAL A 320 -16.68 25.55 -29.40
CA VAL A 320 -16.05 25.53 -28.09
C VAL A 320 -14.56 25.74 -28.26
N LEU A 321 -14.10 26.97 -28.01
CA LEU A 321 -12.71 27.40 -28.21
C LEU A 321 -11.85 27.07 -26.99
N GLU A 322 -10.54 27.04 -27.18
CA GLU A 322 -9.52 26.71 -26.18
C GLU A 322 -9.64 27.54 -24.89
N GLU A 323 -9.97 28.82 -25.01
CA GLU A 323 -10.18 29.73 -23.86
C GLU A 323 -11.30 29.24 -22.93
N LYS A 324 -12.36 28.65 -23.49
CA LYS A 324 -13.46 28.09 -22.70
C LYS A 324 -13.06 26.80 -22.00
N PHE A 325 -12.21 25.97 -22.63
CA PHE A 325 -11.63 24.80 -21.97
C PHE A 325 -10.83 25.19 -20.72
N ALA A 326 -9.93 26.19 -20.85
CA ALA A 326 -9.15 26.68 -19.71
C ALA A 326 -10.03 27.05 -18.54
N THR A 327 -11.12 27.80 -18.80
CA THR A 327 -12.09 28.20 -17.78
C THR A 327 -12.80 26.99 -17.14
N ILE A 328 -13.27 26.02 -17.94
CA ILE A 328 -13.97 24.84 -17.46
C ILE A 328 -13.03 23.99 -16.59
N PHE A 329 -11.80 23.72 -17.06
CA PHE A 329 -10.85 22.92 -16.31
C PHE A 329 -10.36 23.61 -15.03
N SER A 330 -10.21 24.94 -15.03
CA SER A 330 -9.91 25.72 -13.81
C SER A 330 -11.03 25.62 -12.78
N LEU A 331 -12.30 25.59 -13.20
CA LEU A 331 -13.42 25.36 -12.30
C LEU A 331 -13.42 23.94 -11.73
N LEU A 332 -13.19 22.92 -12.57
CA LEU A 332 -13.10 21.53 -12.13
C LEU A 332 -11.97 21.35 -11.12
N GLU A 333 -10.79 21.93 -11.36
CA GLU A 333 -9.66 21.93 -10.44
C GLU A 333 -10.01 22.61 -9.11
N ARG A 334 -10.58 23.82 -9.17
CA ARG A 334 -11.00 24.58 -7.98
C ARG A 334 -11.94 23.78 -7.08
N PHE A 335 -12.85 23.01 -7.67
CA PHE A 335 -13.79 22.15 -6.94
C PHE A 335 -13.28 20.73 -6.74
N ARG A 336 -12.04 20.43 -7.12
CA ARG A 336 -11.40 19.10 -7.03
C ARG A 336 -12.23 18.00 -7.69
N ILE A 337 -12.90 18.31 -8.80
CA ILE A 337 -13.68 17.36 -9.60
C ILE A 337 -12.74 16.69 -10.59
N LYS A 338 -12.58 15.37 -10.47
CA LYS A 338 -11.80 14.57 -11.40
C LYS A 338 -12.65 14.17 -12.59
N THR A 339 -12.09 14.29 -13.80
CA THR A 339 -12.69 13.81 -15.04
C THR A 339 -12.02 12.49 -15.46
N ASN A 340 -12.84 11.51 -15.83
CA ASN A 340 -12.38 10.20 -16.27
C ASN A 340 -12.37 10.07 -17.82
N LEU A 341 -13.29 10.77 -18.49
CA LEU A 341 -13.43 10.77 -19.92
C LEU A 341 -13.68 12.19 -20.39
N ILE A 342 -13.02 12.59 -21.46
CA ILE A 342 -13.19 13.88 -22.12
C ILE A 342 -13.47 13.60 -23.60
N HIS A 343 -14.62 14.05 -24.07
CA HIS A 343 -14.96 13.99 -25.49
C HIS A 343 -15.31 15.39 -25.97
N ASN A 344 -14.57 15.86 -26.95
CA ASN A 344 -14.80 17.15 -27.58
C ASN A 344 -15.37 16.97 -28.97
N SER A 345 -16.37 17.80 -29.31
CA SER A 345 -16.88 18.00 -30.66
C SER A 345 -16.91 19.50 -30.99
N ALA A 346 -17.27 19.88 -32.22
CA ALA A 346 -17.27 21.27 -32.64
C ALA A 346 -18.05 22.21 -31.72
N VAL A 347 -19.20 21.76 -31.17
CA VAL A 347 -20.12 22.58 -30.38
C VAL A 347 -20.42 22.04 -28.97
N ASN A 348 -19.79 20.91 -28.59
CA ASN A 348 -20.04 20.26 -27.33
C ASN A 348 -18.73 19.82 -26.68
N LEU A 349 -18.66 19.93 -25.36
CA LEU A 349 -17.69 19.27 -24.51
C LEU A 349 -18.43 18.32 -23.56
N SER A 350 -18.17 17.04 -23.65
CA SER A 350 -18.72 16.03 -22.74
C SER A 350 -17.64 15.53 -21.80
N LEU A 351 -17.93 15.55 -20.53
CA LEU A 351 -17.04 15.16 -19.42
C LEU A 351 -17.73 14.07 -18.59
N CYS A 352 -16.96 13.07 -18.17
CA CYS A 352 -17.45 12.02 -17.28
C CYS A 352 -16.52 11.83 -16.10
#